data_e695a6983aadb91d71960a0b09b36352
#
_entry.id   e695a6983aadb91d71960a0b09b36352
#
_cell.length_a   1.000
_cell.length_b   1.000
_cell.length_c   1.000
_cell.angle_alpha   90.00
_cell.angle_beta   90.00
_cell.angle_gamma   90.00
#
_symmetry.space_group_name_H-M   'P 1'
#
loop_
_entity.id
_entity.type
_entity.pdbx_description
1 polymer ?
#
loop_
_entity_poly.entity_id
_entity_poly.type
_entity_poly.pdbx_seq_one_letter_code
_entity_poly.pdbx_strand_id
1 'polypeptide(L)'
;ADLLPIYNNIGYLEGPARLADGGVAVKGSLVRAPKVIVATGTRPGVPAIPGIESTDYLTSTTALDLKDLPKSLIVVGGGFVGVELAQVFARAGVKVTIVCRSRLLPPAEPEISAALAAYFEQEGITVLGGVAYRSCRNTERGVMLCVTHGGHDGCLEADRMLIATGRSPNVEQLGLAEAGVRQAKSGAI
;
A
#
# COMPACT_ATOMS: atom_id res chain seq x y z
N ALA A 1 -6.50 -15.67 15.78
CA ALA A 1 -6.58 -15.67 17.26
C ALA A 1 -7.15 -16.98 17.79
N ASP A 2 -8.05 -17.62 17.07
CA ASP A 2 -8.82 -18.80 17.57
C ASP A 2 -8.00 -20.09 17.70
N LEU A 3 -6.81 -20.16 17.14
CA LEU A 3 -5.93 -21.34 17.24
C LEU A 3 -4.92 -21.27 18.41
N LEU A 4 -4.65 -20.08 18.93
CA LEU A 4 -3.65 -19.92 20.00
C LEU A 4 -3.99 -20.63 21.32
N PRO A 5 -5.27 -20.68 21.76
CA PRO A 5 -5.65 -21.41 22.97
C PRO A 5 -5.37 -22.92 22.94
N ILE A 6 -5.13 -23.50 21.76
CA ILE A 6 -4.81 -24.93 21.61
C ILE A 6 -3.41 -25.26 22.14
N TYR A 7 -2.52 -24.26 22.24
CA TYR A 7 -1.14 -24.43 22.66
C TYR A 7 -0.96 -24.08 24.15
N ASN A 8 -0.81 -25.07 25.00
CA ASN A 8 -0.65 -24.90 26.47
C ASN A 8 0.62 -24.16 26.88
N ASN A 9 1.59 -24.01 25.98
CA ASN A 9 2.86 -23.31 26.21
C ASN A 9 2.90 -21.89 25.65
N ILE A 10 1.78 -21.38 25.16
CA ILE A 10 1.66 -20.03 24.61
C ILE A 10 0.71 -19.20 25.48
N GLY A 11 1.21 -18.09 26.01
CA GLY A 11 0.37 -17.07 26.64
C GLY A 11 -0.01 -16.03 25.61
N TYR A 12 -1.30 -15.72 25.48
CA TYR A 12 -1.83 -14.68 24.58
C TYR A 12 -2.33 -13.50 25.40
N LEU A 13 -1.83 -12.29 25.08
CA LEU A 13 -2.28 -11.03 25.67
C LEU A 13 -2.72 -10.09 24.54
N GLU A 14 -4.00 -9.77 24.49
CA GLU A 14 -4.57 -8.86 23.52
C GLU A 14 -4.49 -7.42 24.01
N GLY A 15 -3.99 -6.52 23.16
CA GLY A 15 -3.99 -5.08 23.44
C GLY A 15 -2.83 -4.34 22.79
N PRO A 16 -2.84 -2.99 22.87
CA PRO A 16 -1.71 -2.18 22.46
C PRO A 16 -0.45 -2.60 23.24
N ALA A 17 0.63 -2.87 22.51
CA ALA A 17 1.90 -3.29 23.07
C ALA A 17 2.96 -2.19 22.87
N ARG A 18 3.81 -1.98 23.87
CA ARG A 18 4.94 -1.05 23.81
C ARG A 18 6.19 -1.73 24.40
N LEU A 19 7.32 -1.52 23.75
CA LEU A 19 8.60 -1.96 24.30
C LEU A 19 8.89 -1.18 25.60
N ALA A 20 9.36 -1.88 26.58
CA ALA A 20 9.72 -1.35 27.90
C ALA A 20 11.01 -2.00 28.39
N ASP A 21 11.64 -1.43 29.42
CA ASP A 21 12.87 -1.97 29.98
C ASP A 21 12.65 -3.41 30.47
N GLY A 22 13.40 -4.33 29.86
CA GLY A 22 13.35 -5.77 30.15
C GLY A 22 12.13 -6.53 29.58
N GLY A 23 11.36 -5.95 28.63
CA GLY A 23 10.22 -6.68 28.06
C GLY A 23 9.25 -5.87 27.22
N VAL A 24 7.96 -6.19 27.33
CA VAL A 24 6.87 -5.56 26.62
C VAL A 24 5.74 -5.20 27.58
N ALA A 25 5.30 -3.96 27.57
CA ALA A 25 4.13 -3.50 28.32
C ALA A 25 2.87 -3.70 27.46
N VAL A 26 1.85 -4.34 28.02
CA VAL A 26 0.53 -4.55 27.42
C VAL A 26 -0.54 -4.20 28.45
N LYS A 27 -1.44 -3.26 28.15
CA LYS A 27 -2.50 -2.81 29.07
C LYS A 27 -2.00 -2.47 30.48
N GLY A 28 -0.82 -1.85 30.59
CA GLY A 28 -0.22 -1.48 31.89
C GLY A 28 0.52 -2.61 32.64
N SER A 29 0.48 -3.82 32.13
CA SER A 29 1.24 -4.96 32.68
C SER A 29 2.53 -5.16 31.91
N LEU A 30 3.66 -5.35 32.63
CA LEU A 30 4.96 -5.64 32.02
C LEU A 30 5.16 -7.15 31.89
N VAL A 31 5.30 -7.63 30.67
CA VAL A 31 5.75 -8.99 30.35
C VAL A 31 7.26 -8.96 30.16
N ARG A 32 7.98 -9.52 31.14
CA ARG A 32 9.44 -9.60 31.06
C ARG A 32 9.88 -10.72 30.11
N ALA A 33 10.79 -10.39 29.21
CA ALA A 33 11.33 -11.34 28.26
C ALA A 33 12.77 -10.96 27.89
N PRO A 34 13.72 -11.90 27.88
CA PRO A 34 15.11 -11.63 27.48
C PRO A 34 15.26 -11.41 25.97
N LYS A 35 14.28 -11.84 25.19
CA LYS A 35 14.23 -11.66 23.73
C LYS A 35 12.81 -11.26 23.32
N VAL A 36 12.70 -10.28 22.44
CA VAL A 36 11.43 -9.80 21.89
C VAL A 36 11.50 -9.83 20.38
N ILE A 37 10.47 -10.39 19.75
CA ILE A 37 10.30 -10.37 18.29
C ILE A 37 9.21 -9.34 18.00
N VAL A 38 9.54 -8.33 17.19
CA VAL A 38 8.58 -7.34 16.68
C VAL A 38 8.04 -7.82 15.34
N ALA A 39 6.76 -8.15 15.29
CA ALA A 39 6.09 -8.66 14.10
C ALA A 39 4.76 -7.92 13.85
N THR A 40 4.78 -6.59 13.99
CA THR A 40 3.60 -5.72 13.91
C THR A 40 3.11 -5.47 12.48
N GLY A 41 3.86 -5.96 11.49
CA GLY A 41 3.49 -5.85 10.09
C GLY A 41 3.54 -4.42 9.53
N THR A 42 2.82 -4.23 8.46
CA THR A 42 2.77 -2.96 7.71
C THR A 42 1.35 -2.69 7.23
N ARG A 43 1.06 -1.44 6.92
CA ARG A 43 -0.18 -0.98 6.30
C ARG A 43 0.08 -0.35 4.93
N PRO A 44 -0.93 -0.22 4.05
CA PRO A 44 -0.78 0.53 2.81
C PRO A 44 -0.30 1.95 3.07
N GLY A 45 0.72 2.37 2.34
CA GLY A 45 1.24 3.74 2.38
C GLY A 45 0.43 4.66 1.47
N VAL A 46 0.03 5.82 1.98
CA VAL A 46 -0.70 6.82 1.21
C VAL A 46 0.28 7.91 0.78
N PRO A 47 0.41 8.20 -0.53
CA PRO A 47 1.33 9.22 -1.02
C PRO A 47 0.77 10.63 -0.72
N ALA A 48 1.67 11.60 -0.58
CA ALA A 48 1.29 13.00 -0.45
C ALA A 48 0.86 13.56 -1.83
N ILE A 49 -0.38 13.29 -2.22
CA ILE A 49 -1.01 13.88 -3.41
C ILE A 49 -2.01 14.93 -2.90
N PRO A 50 -1.94 16.20 -3.34
CA PRO A 50 -2.92 17.21 -2.95
C PRO A 50 -4.35 16.75 -3.19
N GLY A 51 -5.19 16.78 -2.14
CA GLY A 51 -6.58 16.35 -2.17
C GLY A 51 -6.82 14.88 -1.79
N ILE A 52 -5.78 14.09 -1.51
CA ILE A 52 -5.93 12.66 -1.21
C ILE A 52 -6.74 12.42 0.06
N GLU A 53 -6.65 13.29 1.07
CA GLU A 53 -7.37 13.15 2.34
C GLU A 53 -8.90 13.26 2.18
N SER A 54 -9.37 13.90 1.11
CA SER A 54 -10.79 14.09 0.79
C SER A 54 -11.26 13.27 -0.42
N THR A 55 -10.39 12.42 -0.95
CA THR A 55 -10.69 11.58 -2.12
C THR A 55 -10.94 10.14 -1.67
N ASP A 56 -11.99 9.53 -2.22
CA ASP A 56 -12.26 8.12 -2.01
C ASP A 56 -11.25 7.27 -2.80
N TYR A 57 -10.50 6.44 -2.08
CA TYR A 57 -9.56 5.52 -2.71
C TYR A 57 -9.62 4.13 -2.07
N LEU A 58 -9.20 3.16 -2.84
CA LEU A 58 -9.03 1.79 -2.40
C LEU A 58 -7.57 1.57 -1.98
N THR A 59 -7.38 0.67 -1.06
CA THR A 59 -6.09 0.07 -0.71
C THR A 59 -6.07 -1.38 -1.19
N SER A 60 -4.94 -2.07 -1.11
CA SER A 60 -4.85 -3.50 -1.41
C SER A 60 -5.83 -4.35 -0.59
N THR A 61 -6.17 -3.93 0.62
CA THR A 61 -7.15 -4.61 1.46
C THR A 61 -8.57 -4.33 0.97
N THR A 62 -8.96 -3.06 0.90
CA THR A 62 -10.34 -2.68 0.56
C THR A 62 -10.71 -2.97 -0.90
N ALA A 63 -9.73 -3.08 -1.80
CA ALA A 63 -9.96 -3.47 -3.18
C ALA A 63 -10.41 -4.94 -3.32
N LEU A 64 -9.91 -5.82 -2.45
CA LEU A 64 -10.30 -7.24 -2.44
C LEU A 64 -11.64 -7.48 -1.71
N ASP A 65 -12.11 -6.50 -0.94
CA ASP A 65 -13.40 -6.55 -0.23
C ASP A 65 -14.56 -5.97 -1.06
N LEU A 66 -14.30 -5.51 -2.29
CA LEU A 66 -15.34 -4.97 -3.17
C LEU A 66 -16.38 -6.03 -3.49
N LYS A 67 -17.66 -5.69 -3.30
CA LYS A 67 -18.78 -6.55 -3.68
C LYS A 67 -19.08 -6.50 -5.17
N ASP A 68 -18.90 -5.33 -5.78
CA ASP A 68 -19.15 -5.07 -7.18
C ASP A 68 -17.89 -4.52 -7.84
N LEU A 69 -17.58 -5.00 -9.04
CA LEU A 69 -16.44 -4.52 -9.79
C LEU A 69 -16.73 -3.15 -10.40
N PRO A 70 -15.79 -2.18 -10.31
CA PRO A 70 -15.92 -0.92 -11.03
C PRO A 70 -15.76 -1.14 -12.54
N LYS A 71 -16.27 -0.24 -13.36
CA LYS A 71 -16.06 -0.29 -14.82
C LYS A 71 -14.65 0.17 -15.17
N SER A 72 -14.07 1.07 -14.37
CA SER A 72 -12.75 1.63 -14.58
C SER A 72 -11.99 1.84 -13.27
N LEU A 73 -10.66 1.64 -13.30
CA LEU A 73 -9.78 1.73 -12.16
C LEU A 73 -8.47 2.43 -12.52
N ILE A 74 -8.12 3.47 -11.77
CA ILE A 74 -6.79 4.05 -11.77
C ILE A 74 -5.98 3.37 -10.67
N VAL A 75 -4.85 2.73 -11.01
CA VAL A 75 -3.90 2.16 -10.05
C VAL A 75 -2.72 3.10 -9.89
N VAL A 76 -2.58 3.71 -8.73
CA VAL A 76 -1.48 4.62 -8.41
C VAL A 76 -0.35 3.83 -7.77
N GLY A 77 0.71 3.60 -8.55
CA GLY A 77 1.90 2.86 -8.14
C GLY A 77 2.18 1.64 -9.03
N GLY A 78 3.43 1.53 -9.47
CA GLY A 78 3.93 0.46 -10.36
C GLY A 78 4.75 -0.61 -9.62
N GLY A 79 4.61 -0.75 -8.30
CA GLY A 79 5.25 -1.81 -7.51
C GLY A 79 4.49 -3.14 -7.59
N PHE A 80 4.99 -4.19 -6.90
CA PHE A 80 4.42 -5.55 -6.94
C PHE A 80 2.90 -5.57 -6.69
N VAL A 81 2.44 -4.94 -5.62
CA VAL A 81 1.00 -4.90 -5.29
C VAL A 81 0.19 -4.22 -6.40
N GLY A 82 0.71 -3.12 -6.96
CA GLY A 82 0.04 -2.37 -8.03
C GLY A 82 -0.11 -3.19 -9.31
N VAL A 83 0.96 -3.87 -9.75
CA VAL A 83 0.95 -4.66 -10.99
C VAL A 83 0.08 -5.92 -10.84
N GLU A 84 0.15 -6.61 -9.68
CA GLU A 84 -0.68 -7.78 -9.43
C GLU A 84 -2.17 -7.44 -9.42
N LEU A 85 -2.59 -6.45 -8.65
CA LEU A 85 -3.99 -6.05 -8.58
C LEU A 85 -4.49 -5.44 -9.89
N ALA A 86 -3.66 -4.67 -10.60
CA ALA A 86 -4.02 -4.15 -11.92
C ALA A 86 -4.38 -5.29 -12.89
N GLN A 87 -3.57 -6.35 -12.92
CA GLN A 87 -3.82 -7.50 -13.78
C GLN A 87 -5.05 -8.29 -13.34
N VAL A 88 -5.25 -8.49 -12.03
CA VAL A 88 -6.45 -9.14 -11.49
C VAL A 88 -7.72 -8.42 -11.94
N PHE A 89 -7.77 -7.09 -11.75
CA PHE A 89 -8.94 -6.30 -12.14
C PHE A 89 -9.14 -6.27 -13.66
N ALA A 90 -8.07 -6.13 -14.45
CA ALA A 90 -8.17 -6.13 -15.90
C ALA A 90 -8.73 -7.45 -16.44
N ARG A 91 -8.23 -8.59 -15.93
CA ARG A 91 -8.73 -9.93 -16.29
C ARG A 91 -10.16 -10.19 -15.82
N ALA A 92 -10.61 -9.46 -14.79
CA ALA A 92 -12.02 -9.45 -14.36
C ALA A 92 -12.90 -8.51 -15.21
N GLY A 93 -12.37 -7.88 -16.27
CA GLY A 93 -13.11 -7.02 -17.19
C GLY A 93 -13.15 -5.54 -16.85
N VAL A 94 -12.35 -5.10 -15.89
CA VAL A 94 -12.23 -3.68 -15.50
C VAL A 94 -11.26 -2.97 -16.45
N LYS A 95 -11.60 -1.76 -16.92
CA LYS A 95 -10.66 -0.92 -17.67
C LYS A 95 -9.62 -0.33 -16.70
N VAL A 96 -8.38 -0.77 -16.79
CA VAL A 96 -7.31 -0.39 -15.85
C VAL A 96 -6.29 0.54 -16.47
N THR A 97 -5.93 1.59 -15.71
CA THR A 97 -4.80 2.47 -16.02
C THR A 97 -3.85 2.49 -14.82
N ILE A 98 -2.61 2.04 -15.01
CA ILE A 98 -1.54 2.16 -14.01
C ILE A 98 -0.85 3.50 -14.21
N VAL A 99 -0.65 4.22 -13.10
CA VAL A 99 0.04 5.53 -13.09
C VAL A 99 1.18 5.46 -12.08
N CYS A 100 2.44 5.62 -12.51
CA CYS A 100 3.59 5.50 -11.64
C CYS A 100 4.67 6.56 -11.91
N ARG A 101 5.39 6.96 -10.86
CA ARG A 101 6.43 8.01 -10.92
C ARG A 101 7.62 7.66 -11.80
N SER A 102 7.90 6.38 -11.98
CA SER A 102 9.01 5.93 -12.81
C SER A 102 8.53 4.86 -13.81
N ARG A 103 8.84 3.62 -13.59
CA ARG A 103 8.45 2.46 -14.40
C ARG A 103 7.76 1.41 -13.54
N LEU A 104 7.23 0.37 -14.15
CA LEU A 104 6.75 -0.81 -13.43
C LEU A 104 7.93 -1.51 -12.75
N LEU A 105 7.69 -2.09 -11.58
CA LEU A 105 8.67 -2.83 -10.79
C LEU A 105 10.03 -2.12 -10.71
N PRO A 106 10.14 -0.91 -10.13
CA PRO A 106 11.39 -0.14 -10.13
C PRO A 106 12.62 -0.90 -9.61
N PRO A 107 12.50 -1.86 -8.66
CA PRO A 107 13.64 -2.66 -8.19
C PRO A 107 14.11 -3.73 -9.19
N ALA A 108 13.28 -4.10 -10.18
CA ALA A 108 13.67 -5.09 -11.20
C ALA A 108 14.55 -4.46 -12.28
N GLU A 109 15.19 -5.28 -13.11
CA GLU A 109 15.95 -4.84 -14.27
C GLU A 109 15.05 -4.11 -15.27
N PRO A 110 15.58 -3.12 -16.02
CA PRO A 110 14.80 -2.33 -16.99
C PRO A 110 14.09 -3.19 -18.03
N GLU A 111 14.71 -4.27 -18.47
CA GLU A 111 14.20 -5.20 -19.48
C GLU A 111 12.95 -5.94 -18.97
N ILE A 112 12.93 -6.34 -17.70
CA ILE A 112 11.77 -6.97 -17.06
C ILE A 112 10.62 -5.97 -17.00
N SER A 113 10.92 -4.73 -16.61
CA SER A 113 9.93 -3.64 -16.55
C SER A 113 9.32 -3.35 -17.92
N ALA A 114 10.13 -3.29 -18.97
CA ALA A 114 9.69 -3.05 -20.32
C ALA A 114 8.85 -4.22 -20.87
N ALA A 115 9.30 -5.46 -20.66
CA ALA A 115 8.55 -6.65 -21.05
C ALA A 115 7.18 -6.72 -20.37
N LEU A 116 7.12 -6.44 -19.05
CA LEU A 116 5.85 -6.41 -18.31
C LEU A 116 4.90 -5.34 -18.85
N ALA A 117 5.40 -4.15 -19.16
CA ALA A 117 4.58 -3.09 -19.74
C ALA A 117 3.99 -3.51 -21.10
N ALA A 118 4.79 -4.15 -21.96
CA ALA A 118 4.34 -4.65 -23.26
C ALA A 118 3.26 -5.75 -23.10
N TYR A 119 3.41 -6.67 -22.15
CA TYR A 119 2.36 -7.66 -21.85
C TYR A 119 1.08 -7.02 -21.32
N PHE A 120 1.19 -6.01 -20.47
CA PHE A 120 0.04 -5.28 -19.95
C PHE A 120 -0.73 -4.55 -21.04
N GLU A 121 -0.03 -3.93 -21.98
CA GLU A 121 -0.66 -3.31 -23.16
C GLU A 121 -1.43 -4.33 -24.01
N GLN A 122 -0.89 -5.54 -24.19
CA GLN A 122 -1.58 -6.64 -24.89
C GLN A 122 -2.83 -7.12 -24.13
N GLU A 123 -2.84 -7.04 -22.81
CA GLU A 123 -4.01 -7.32 -21.96
C GLU A 123 -4.97 -6.11 -21.85
N GLY A 124 -4.71 -5.01 -22.55
CA GLY A 124 -5.56 -3.80 -22.53
C GLY A 124 -5.37 -2.89 -21.31
N ILE A 125 -4.29 -3.10 -20.53
CA ILE A 125 -3.93 -2.24 -19.41
C ILE A 125 -3.11 -1.07 -19.93
N THR A 126 -3.56 0.17 -19.66
CA THR A 126 -2.77 1.36 -19.97
C THR A 126 -1.72 1.59 -18.89
N VAL A 127 -0.45 1.82 -19.28
CA VAL A 127 0.65 2.11 -18.35
C VAL A 127 1.20 3.50 -18.60
N LEU A 128 1.09 4.39 -17.59
CA LEU A 128 1.67 5.73 -17.60
C LEU A 128 2.81 5.80 -16.58
N GLY A 129 4.03 5.64 -17.06
CA GLY A 129 5.26 5.78 -16.27
C GLY A 129 5.85 7.19 -16.36
N GLY A 130 6.73 7.55 -15.43
CA GLY A 130 7.42 8.84 -15.44
C GLY A 130 6.52 10.05 -15.12
N VAL A 131 5.44 9.84 -14.35
CA VAL A 131 4.51 10.92 -14.03
C VAL A 131 4.85 11.64 -12.72
N ALA A 132 4.49 12.93 -12.64
CA ALA A 132 4.39 13.66 -11.39
C ALA A 132 2.91 13.82 -11.02
N TYR A 133 2.52 13.39 -9.81
CA TYR A 133 1.16 13.58 -9.30
C TYR A 133 0.94 15.05 -8.95
N ARG A 134 -0.18 15.61 -9.37
CA ARG A 134 -0.56 17.02 -9.14
C ARG A 134 -1.66 17.16 -8.10
N SER A 135 -2.78 16.48 -8.30
CA SER A 135 -3.90 16.50 -7.38
C SER A 135 -4.84 15.33 -7.64
N CYS A 136 -5.69 15.04 -6.67
CA CYS A 136 -6.83 14.13 -6.88
C CYS A 136 -8.06 14.70 -6.17
N ARG A 137 -9.25 14.24 -6.61
CA ARG A 137 -10.54 14.61 -6.02
C ARG A 137 -11.63 13.64 -6.44
N ASN A 138 -12.71 13.62 -5.67
CA ASN A 138 -13.95 12.98 -6.10
C ASN A 138 -14.63 13.78 -7.21
N THR A 139 -15.37 13.10 -8.07
CA THR A 139 -16.25 13.65 -9.10
C THR A 139 -17.63 13.03 -8.99
N GLU A 140 -18.60 13.52 -9.73
CA GLU A 140 -19.94 12.91 -9.80
C GLU A 140 -19.91 11.47 -10.36
N ARG A 141 -18.85 11.11 -11.10
CA ARG A 141 -18.71 9.81 -11.77
C ARG A 141 -17.69 8.88 -11.13
N GLY A 142 -17.05 9.32 -10.03
CA GLY A 142 -16.01 8.54 -9.35
C GLY A 142 -14.88 9.43 -8.85
N VAL A 143 -13.67 9.23 -9.37
CA VAL A 143 -12.47 9.93 -8.93
C VAL A 143 -11.67 10.47 -10.12
N MET A 144 -10.99 11.59 -9.90
CA MET A 144 -10.09 12.20 -10.87
C MET A 144 -8.68 12.30 -10.27
N LEU A 145 -7.69 11.92 -11.07
CA LEU A 145 -6.26 12.09 -10.76
C LEU A 145 -5.62 12.96 -11.84
N CYS A 146 -5.06 14.10 -11.45
CA CYS A 146 -4.31 14.98 -12.33
C CYS A 146 -2.81 14.76 -12.18
N VAL A 147 -2.12 14.65 -13.30
CA VAL A 147 -0.69 14.35 -13.39
C VAL A 147 -0.01 15.22 -14.44
N THR A 148 1.30 15.38 -14.31
CA THR A 148 2.17 15.84 -15.42
C THR A 148 2.88 14.62 -15.99
N HIS A 149 2.80 14.42 -17.30
CA HIS A 149 3.48 13.37 -18.05
C HIS A 149 4.11 13.97 -19.31
N GLY A 150 5.41 13.70 -19.51
CA GLY A 150 6.14 14.26 -20.66
C GLY A 150 6.15 15.80 -20.72
N GLY A 151 6.04 16.49 -19.59
CA GLY A 151 5.96 17.96 -19.52
C GLY A 151 4.55 18.53 -19.75
N HIS A 152 3.55 17.71 -20.00
CA HIS A 152 2.16 18.12 -20.23
C HIS A 152 1.28 17.72 -19.03
N ASP A 153 0.42 18.65 -18.60
CA ASP A 153 -0.56 18.38 -17.56
C ASP A 153 -1.81 17.73 -18.18
N GLY A 154 -2.34 16.74 -17.49
CA GLY A 154 -3.56 16.05 -17.86
C GLY A 154 -4.25 15.43 -16.65
N CYS A 155 -5.53 15.10 -16.81
CA CYS A 155 -6.30 14.45 -15.76
C CYS A 155 -6.93 13.15 -16.28
N LEU A 156 -6.96 12.14 -15.43
CA LEU A 156 -7.57 10.84 -15.64
C LEU A 156 -8.81 10.74 -14.76
N GLU A 157 -9.89 10.20 -15.28
CA GLU A 157 -11.11 9.93 -14.51
C GLU A 157 -11.43 8.45 -14.56
N ALA A 158 -11.84 7.88 -13.42
CA ALA A 158 -12.27 6.49 -13.29
C ALA A 158 -13.31 6.34 -12.18
N ASP A 159 -14.03 5.22 -12.17
CA ASP A 159 -15.00 4.91 -11.11
C ASP A 159 -14.32 4.79 -9.75
N ARG A 160 -13.10 4.21 -9.71
CA ARG A 160 -12.30 4.02 -8.49
C ARG A 160 -10.82 4.30 -8.72
N MET A 161 -10.12 4.60 -7.63
CA MET A 161 -8.68 4.73 -7.57
C MET A 161 -8.12 3.79 -6.51
N LEU A 162 -7.10 3.01 -6.85
CA LEU A 162 -6.35 2.13 -5.94
C LEU A 162 -4.99 2.75 -5.65
N ILE A 163 -4.69 2.96 -4.37
CA ILE A 163 -3.37 3.41 -3.92
C ILE A 163 -2.50 2.19 -3.62
N ALA A 164 -1.43 2.01 -4.40
CA ALA A 164 -0.46 0.92 -4.32
C ALA A 164 0.99 1.43 -4.36
N THR A 165 1.26 2.55 -3.68
CA THR A 165 2.55 3.26 -3.72
C THR A 165 3.58 2.77 -2.72
N GLY A 166 3.29 1.71 -2.00
CA GLY A 166 4.16 1.09 -1.00
C GLY A 166 3.45 0.77 0.30
N ARG A 167 4.24 0.44 1.33
CA ARG A 167 3.73 0.08 2.65
C ARG A 167 4.51 0.84 3.72
N SER A 168 3.81 1.20 4.80
CA SER A 168 4.39 1.84 5.99
C SER A 168 4.42 0.83 7.15
N PRO A 169 5.53 0.70 7.89
CA PRO A 169 5.60 -0.20 9.05
C PRO A 169 4.65 0.27 10.16
N ASN A 170 4.10 -0.67 10.92
CA ASN A 170 3.24 -0.38 12.08
C ASN A 170 4.10 -0.30 13.35
N VAL A 171 4.85 0.77 13.53
CA VAL A 171 5.86 0.88 14.58
C VAL A 171 5.72 2.13 15.47
N GLU A 172 4.82 3.04 15.16
CA GLU A 172 4.76 4.38 15.75
C GLU A 172 4.50 4.36 17.26
N GLN A 173 3.75 3.37 17.74
CA GLN A 173 3.35 3.28 19.16
C GLN A 173 4.23 2.30 19.97
N LEU A 174 5.25 1.71 19.35
CA LEU A 174 6.06 0.67 19.98
C LEU A 174 7.08 1.20 21.00
N GLY A 175 7.36 2.51 21.05
CA GLY A 175 8.39 3.04 21.92
C GLY A 175 9.81 2.62 21.50
N LEU A 176 10.08 2.57 20.19
CA LEU A 176 11.34 2.08 19.64
C LEU A 176 12.55 2.89 20.11
N ALA A 177 12.43 4.22 20.09
CA ALA A 177 13.53 5.12 20.47
C ALA A 177 13.93 4.92 21.94
N GLU A 178 12.96 4.81 22.84
CA GLU A 178 13.17 4.59 24.27
C GLU A 178 13.76 3.20 24.55
N ALA A 179 13.44 2.22 23.70
CA ALA A 179 14.02 0.88 23.74
C ALA A 179 15.38 0.76 23.03
N GLY A 180 15.95 1.86 22.52
CA GLY A 180 17.21 1.87 21.80
C GLY A 180 17.18 1.17 20.43
N VAL A 181 16.00 0.95 19.85
CA VAL A 181 15.83 0.30 18.55
C VAL A 181 16.02 1.31 17.44
N ARG A 182 16.95 1.06 16.54
CA ARG A 182 17.22 1.92 15.38
C ARG A 182 16.21 1.69 14.27
N GLN A 183 15.79 2.78 13.63
CA GLN A 183 14.92 2.75 12.47
C GLN A 183 15.68 3.21 11.21
N ALA A 184 15.40 2.59 10.09
CA ALA A 184 15.82 3.07 8.78
C ALA A 184 15.06 4.35 8.38
N LYS A 185 15.53 5.07 7.36
CA LYS A 185 14.82 6.25 6.82
C LYS A 185 13.40 5.94 6.33
N SER A 186 13.13 4.70 5.97
CA SER A 186 11.79 4.20 5.58
C SER A 186 10.85 3.97 6.78
N GLY A 187 11.34 4.12 8.02
CA GLY A 187 10.62 3.77 9.24
C GLY A 187 10.71 2.27 9.61
N ALA A 188 11.31 1.43 8.77
CA ALA A 188 11.53 0.01 9.09
C ALA A 188 12.57 -0.16 10.20
N ILE A 189 12.46 -1.27 10.95
CA ILE A 189 13.39 -1.73 11.99
C ILE A 189 14.15 -2.95 11.50
#